data_b2a8a10cb17c9408a9fa65e4e5f8366c
#
_entry.id   b2a8a10cb17c9408a9fa65e4e5f8366c
#
_cell.length_a   1.000
_cell.length_b   1.000
_cell.length_c   1.000
_cell.angle_alpha   90.00
_cell.angle_beta   90.00
_cell.angle_gamma   90.00
#
_symmetry.space_group_name_H-M   'P 1'
#
loop_
_entity.id
_entity.type
_entity.pdbx_description
1 polymer ?
#
loop_
_entity_poly.entity_id
_entity_poly.type
_entity_poly.pdbx_seq_one_letter_code
_entity_poly.pdbx_strand_id
1 'polypeptide(L)'
;MWQLIRELVAEGVTVLLTTQYLEEADRLADRIAVLDRGRIVAQGTPDELKRRIPGAHIELRFASTASLDEAARALREGIRDDERLVLRVPKEGGIRSLRDVLARLGDGVAVEDLSIHTPDLDDVFFAVTGKTAEESKP
;
A
#
# COMPACT_ATOMS: atom_id res chain seq x y z
N MET A 1 13.98 -3.12 -22.15
CA MET A 1 15.06 -2.83 -21.18
C MET A 1 14.97 -3.68 -19.92
N TRP A 2 13.82 -3.79 -19.29
CA TRP A 2 13.66 -4.61 -18.08
C TRP A 2 13.97 -6.09 -18.29
N GLN A 3 13.59 -6.62 -19.44
CA GLN A 3 13.86 -8.01 -19.78
C GLN A 3 15.36 -8.28 -19.87
N LEU A 4 16.13 -7.38 -20.44
CA LEU A 4 17.59 -7.49 -20.53
C LEU A 4 18.23 -7.55 -19.15
N ILE A 5 17.77 -6.70 -18.24
CA ILE A 5 18.26 -6.67 -16.86
C ILE A 5 17.95 -8.00 -16.16
N ARG A 6 16.76 -8.53 -16.35
CA ARG A 6 16.36 -9.81 -15.76
C ARG A 6 17.18 -10.97 -16.30
N GLU A 7 17.50 -10.95 -17.59
CA GLU A 7 18.35 -11.96 -18.22
C GLU A 7 19.77 -11.94 -17.65
N LEU A 8 20.35 -10.75 -17.47
CA LEU A 8 21.67 -10.58 -16.88
C LEU A 8 21.71 -11.09 -15.44
N VAL A 9 20.70 -10.81 -14.66
CA VAL A 9 20.61 -11.27 -13.28
C VAL A 9 20.47 -12.79 -13.24
N ALA A 10 19.70 -13.37 -14.15
CA ALA A 10 19.52 -14.82 -14.24
C ALA A 10 20.85 -15.52 -14.58
N GLU A 11 21.76 -14.86 -15.27
CA GLU A 11 23.10 -15.39 -15.59
C GLU A 11 24.09 -15.22 -14.42
N GLY A 12 23.67 -14.64 -13.31
CA GLY A 12 24.52 -14.45 -12.15
C GLY A 12 25.22 -13.09 -12.07
N VAL A 13 24.84 -12.16 -12.94
CA VAL A 13 25.41 -10.81 -12.96
C VAL A 13 24.75 -9.96 -11.88
N THR A 14 25.57 -9.26 -11.08
CA THR A 14 25.05 -8.27 -10.14
C THR A 14 24.88 -6.94 -10.87
N VAL A 15 23.66 -6.39 -10.80
CA VAL A 15 23.32 -5.13 -11.49
C VAL A 15 23.00 -4.07 -10.45
N LEU A 16 23.65 -2.92 -10.55
CA LEU A 16 23.31 -1.74 -9.75
C LEU A 16 22.56 -0.77 -10.65
N LEU A 17 21.31 -0.50 -10.30
CA LEU A 17 20.46 0.40 -11.04
C LEU A 17 20.13 1.63 -10.20
N THR A 18 20.36 2.81 -10.76
CA THR A 18 19.91 4.06 -10.14
C THR A 18 18.71 4.58 -10.93
N THR A 19 17.64 4.89 -10.24
CA THR A 19 16.42 5.39 -10.88
C THR A 19 15.64 6.29 -9.95
N GLN A 20 14.88 7.19 -10.51
CA GLN A 20 13.87 7.97 -9.80
C GLN A 20 12.47 7.39 -10.03
N TYR A 21 12.37 6.34 -10.84
CA TYR A 21 11.10 5.66 -11.15
C TYR A 21 10.92 4.48 -10.20
N LEU A 22 10.17 4.70 -9.14
CA LEU A 22 10.00 3.73 -8.06
C LEU A 22 9.30 2.46 -8.50
N GLU A 23 8.45 2.53 -9.51
CA GLU A 23 7.80 1.36 -10.08
C GLU A 23 8.81 0.40 -10.71
N GLU A 24 9.83 0.93 -11.39
CA GLU A 24 10.90 0.10 -11.93
C GLU A 24 11.67 -0.60 -10.83
N ALA A 25 12.00 0.14 -9.77
CA ALA A 25 12.71 -0.42 -8.63
C ALA A 25 11.91 -1.55 -7.98
N ASP A 26 10.60 -1.35 -7.83
CA ASP A 26 9.73 -2.36 -7.22
C ASP A 26 9.69 -3.67 -8.03
N ARG A 27 9.73 -3.57 -9.35
CA ARG A 27 9.65 -4.74 -10.22
C ARG A 27 10.97 -5.47 -10.43
N LEU A 28 12.09 -4.71 -10.42
CA LEU A 28 13.39 -5.26 -10.83
C LEU A 28 14.33 -5.54 -9.69
N ALA A 29 14.23 -4.81 -8.61
CA ALA A 29 15.25 -4.86 -7.56
C ALA A 29 14.99 -5.97 -6.56
N ASP A 30 16.06 -6.70 -6.21
CA ASP A 30 16.05 -7.63 -5.08
C ASP A 30 16.20 -6.85 -3.77
N ARG A 31 17.01 -5.78 -3.80
CA ARG A 31 17.20 -4.89 -2.66
C ARG A 31 17.22 -3.44 -3.15
N ILE A 32 16.71 -2.57 -2.32
CA ILE A 32 16.60 -1.14 -2.62
C ILE A 32 17.27 -0.35 -1.52
N ALA A 33 18.01 0.70 -1.91
CA ALA A 33 18.50 1.71 -0.99
C ALA A 33 17.92 3.05 -1.43
N VAL A 34 17.23 3.72 -0.52
CA VAL A 34 16.64 5.04 -0.77
C VAL A 34 17.62 6.11 -0.35
N LEU A 35 17.99 6.98 -1.29
CA LEU A 35 18.90 8.09 -1.04
C LEU A 35 18.12 9.39 -0.91
N ASP A 36 18.45 10.17 0.10
CA ASP A 36 17.93 11.51 0.27
C ASP A 36 19.04 12.40 0.79
N ARG A 37 19.32 13.47 0.09
CA ARG A 37 20.35 14.46 0.46
C ARG A 37 21.71 13.83 0.74
N GLY A 38 22.11 12.87 -0.09
CA GLY A 38 23.40 12.20 0.00
C GLY A 38 23.50 11.12 1.06
N ARG A 39 22.38 10.74 1.69
CA ARG A 39 22.36 9.71 2.72
C ARG A 39 21.39 8.62 2.39
N ILE A 40 21.72 7.40 2.78
CA ILE A 40 20.79 6.28 2.69
C ILE A 40 19.83 6.39 3.87
N VAL A 41 18.54 6.63 3.58
CA VAL A 41 17.52 6.81 4.62
C VAL A 41 16.70 5.55 4.86
N ALA A 42 16.74 4.59 3.94
CA ALA A 42 16.11 3.29 4.11
C ALA A 42 16.74 2.28 3.14
N GLN A 43 16.80 1.03 3.54
CA GLN A 43 17.27 -0.04 2.66
C GLN A 43 16.63 -1.37 3.06
N GLY A 44 16.47 -2.25 2.09
CA GLY A 44 15.88 -3.57 2.28
C GLY A 44 15.28 -4.09 0.98
N THR A 45 14.56 -5.19 1.08
CA THR A 45 13.77 -5.68 -0.06
C THR A 45 12.56 -4.78 -0.27
N PRO A 46 11.97 -4.76 -1.47
CA PRO A 46 10.76 -3.97 -1.69
C PRO A 46 9.66 -4.28 -0.67
N ASP A 47 9.45 -5.55 -0.36
CA ASP A 47 8.42 -5.97 0.60
C ASP A 47 8.73 -5.51 2.02
N GLU A 48 10.00 -5.59 2.44
CA GLU A 48 10.42 -5.11 3.75
C GLU A 48 10.16 -3.61 3.91
N LEU A 49 10.47 -2.83 2.88
CA LEU A 49 10.25 -1.39 2.90
C LEU A 49 8.77 -1.04 2.98
N LYS A 50 7.94 -1.73 2.20
CA LYS A 50 6.48 -1.52 2.21
C LYS A 50 5.86 -1.86 3.55
N ARG A 51 6.36 -2.89 4.24
CA ARG A 51 5.85 -3.31 5.55
C ARG A 51 6.17 -2.35 6.68
N ARG A 52 7.20 -1.53 6.54
CA ARG A 52 7.58 -0.55 7.56
C ARG A 52 6.63 0.62 7.65
N ILE A 53 5.77 0.81 6.65
CA ILE A 53 4.90 1.97 6.55
C ILE A 53 3.49 1.61 6.94
N PRO A 54 2.89 2.32 7.90
CA PRO A 54 1.47 2.20 8.16
C PRO A 54 0.69 2.76 6.98
N GLY A 55 -0.48 2.22 6.69
CA GLY A 55 -1.29 2.70 5.58
C GLY A 55 -1.96 1.59 4.79
N ALA A 56 -1.60 0.33 5.06
CA ALA A 56 -2.36 -0.78 4.50
C ALA A 56 -3.78 -0.72 5.05
N HIS A 57 -4.77 -0.79 4.17
CA HIS A 57 -6.17 -0.72 4.58
C HIS A 57 -7.06 -1.56 3.69
N ILE A 58 -8.21 -1.92 4.24
CA ILE A 58 -9.27 -2.58 3.51
C ILE A 58 -10.27 -1.50 3.13
N GLU A 59 -10.59 -1.40 1.85
CA GLU A 59 -11.55 -0.44 1.35
C GLU A 59 -12.85 -1.16 1.02
N LEU A 60 -13.91 -0.76 1.70
CA LEU A 60 -15.24 -1.32 1.53
C LEU A 60 -16.12 -0.28 0.86
N ARG A 61 -16.77 -0.66 -0.23
CA ARG A 61 -17.69 0.22 -0.93
C ARG A 61 -19.12 -0.29 -0.78
N PHE A 62 -20.05 0.63 -0.60
CA PHE A 62 -21.45 0.33 -0.34
C PHE A 62 -22.35 0.97 -1.41
N ALA A 63 -23.53 0.42 -1.58
CA ALA A 63 -24.50 0.92 -2.55
C ALA A 63 -25.35 2.08 -2.00
N SER A 64 -25.39 2.21 -0.66
CA SER A 64 -26.24 3.22 -0.01
C SER A 64 -25.59 3.76 1.25
N THR A 65 -26.03 4.94 1.68
CA THR A 65 -25.60 5.56 2.95
C THR A 65 -26.03 4.69 4.13
N ALA A 66 -27.18 4.04 4.06
CA ALA A 66 -27.66 3.18 5.14
C ALA A 66 -26.72 2.00 5.38
N SER A 67 -26.26 1.35 4.32
CA SER A 67 -25.28 0.26 4.44
C SER A 67 -23.94 0.73 4.99
N LEU A 68 -23.48 1.91 4.55
CA LEU A 68 -22.25 2.52 5.07
C LEU A 68 -22.39 2.81 6.58
N ASP A 69 -23.54 3.35 7.01
CA ASP A 69 -23.80 3.62 8.42
C ASP A 69 -23.78 2.35 9.26
N GLU A 70 -24.40 1.28 8.77
CA GLU A 70 -24.42 -0.01 9.46
C GLU A 70 -23.01 -0.59 9.61
N ALA A 71 -22.21 -0.52 8.56
CA ALA A 71 -20.84 -0.99 8.55
C ALA A 71 -19.97 -0.20 9.53
N ALA A 72 -20.10 1.13 9.52
CA ALA A 72 -19.35 1.99 10.41
C ALA A 72 -19.67 1.69 11.88
N ARG A 73 -20.94 1.41 12.19
CA ARG A 73 -21.33 1.04 13.54
C ARG A 73 -20.83 -0.33 13.94
N ALA A 74 -20.85 -1.29 13.02
CA ALA A 74 -20.42 -2.67 13.28
C ALA A 74 -18.90 -2.75 13.52
N LEU A 75 -18.12 -2.04 12.72
CA LEU A 75 -16.65 -2.07 12.80
C LEU A 75 -16.08 -1.13 13.85
N ARG A 76 -16.77 -0.03 14.17
CA ARG A 76 -16.37 0.98 15.16
C ARG A 76 -15.02 1.64 14.87
N GLU A 77 -14.46 1.39 13.72
CA GLU A 77 -13.20 1.99 13.28
C GLU A 77 -13.25 2.27 11.80
N GLY A 78 -12.34 3.09 11.32
CA GLY A 78 -12.22 3.37 9.90
C GLY A 78 -12.51 4.82 9.57
N ILE A 79 -12.14 5.18 8.35
CA ILE A 79 -12.34 6.52 7.81
C ILE A 79 -13.44 6.44 6.77
N ARG A 80 -14.48 7.27 6.94
CA ARG A 80 -15.62 7.32 6.04
C ARG A 80 -15.40 8.31 4.92
N ASP A 81 -15.86 7.93 3.73
CA ASP A 81 -16.01 8.84 2.61
C ASP A 81 -17.48 8.75 2.16
N ASP A 82 -18.29 9.69 2.62
CA ASP A 82 -19.72 9.67 2.37
C ASP A 82 -20.08 9.93 0.90
N GLU A 83 -19.25 10.68 0.19
CA GLU A 83 -19.49 10.95 -1.22
C GLU A 83 -19.32 9.70 -2.09
N ARG A 84 -18.30 8.91 -1.78
CA ARG A 84 -17.99 7.69 -2.53
C ARG A 84 -18.65 6.44 -1.94
N LEU A 85 -19.28 6.56 -0.78
CA LEU A 85 -19.87 5.46 -0.02
C LEU A 85 -18.82 4.40 0.31
N VAL A 86 -17.68 4.85 0.84
CA VAL A 86 -16.52 4.02 1.13
C VAL A 86 -16.15 4.10 2.60
N LEU A 87 -15.76 2.97 3.17
CA LEU A 87 -15.18 2.88 4.49
C LEU A 87 -13.79 2.25 4.37
N ARG A 88 -12.78 2.95 4.87
CA ARG A 88 -11.40 2.44 4.90
C ARG A 88 -11.06 1.98 6.30
N VAL A 89 -10.73 0.71 6.43
CA VAL A 89 -10.42 0.09 7.72
C VAL A 89 -8.94 -0.28 7.74
N PRO A 90 -8.19 0.13 8.79
CA PRO A 90 -6.77 -0.24 8.88
C PRO A 90 -6.58 -1.75 8.82
N LYS A 91 -5.56 -2.19 8.10
CA LYS A 91 -5.23 -3.60 7.98
C LYS A 91 -3.94 -3.87 8.74
N GLU A 92 -4.08 -4.51 9.87
CA GLU A 92 -2.95 -4.93 10.69
C GLU A 92 -2.96 -6.45 10.80
N GLY A 93 -2.04 -7.15 10.18
CA GLY A 93 -1.94 -8.58 10.34
C GLY A 93 -2.51 -9.46 9.23
N GLY A 94 -2.51 -8.98 8.01
CA GLY A 94 -2.79 -9.81 6.84
C GLY A 94 -4.22 -10.36 6.75
N ILE A 95 -4.33 -11.66 6.49
CA ILE A 95 -5.61 -12.33 6.28
C ILE A 95 -6.48 -12.31 7.53
N ARG A 96 -5.88 -12.34 8.71
CA ARG A 96 -6.63 -12.29 9.98
C ARG A 96 -7.44 -11.02 10.10
N SER A 97 -6.85 -9.89 9.70
CA SER A 97 -7.52 -8.61 9.72
C SER A 97 -8.73 -8.61 8.78
N LEU A 98 -8.58 -9.19 7.59
CA LEU A 98 -9.68 -9.31 6.65
C LEU A 98 -10.82 -10.18 7.20
N ARG A 99 -10.47 -11.33 7.77
CA ARG A 99 -11.46 -12.22 8.39
C ARG A 99 -12.21 -11.54 9.52
N ASP A 100 -11.50 -10.79 10.35
CA ASP A 100 -12.08 -10.08 11.48
C ASP A 100 -13.08 -9.02 11.01
N VAL A 101 -12.71 -8.25 9.96
CA VAL A 101 -13.59 -7.25 9.37
C VAL A 101 -14.86 -7.92 8.81
N LEU A 102 -14.71 -9.00 8.05
CA LEU A 102 -15.85 -9.69 7.47
C LEU A 102 -16.75 -10.30 8.53
N ALA A 103 -16.16 -10.85 9.59
CA ALA A 103 -16.92 -11.43 10.71
C ALA A 103 -17.73 -10.36 11.45
N ARG A 104 -17.14 -9.18 11.67
CA ARG A 104 -17.83 -8.07 12.34
C ARG A 104 -18.96 -7.50 11.49
N LEU A 105 -18.81 -7.47 10.18
CA LEU A 105 -19.86 -7.01 9.28
C LEU A 105 -21.06 -7.95 9.26
N GLY A 106 -20.79 -9.25 9.32
CA GLY A 106 -21.83 -10.26 9.24
C GLY A 106 -22.54 -10.28 7.89
N ASP A 107 -23.59 -11.08 7.80
CA ASP A 107 -24.36 -11.24 6.57
C ASP A 107 -25.39 -10.12 6.36
N GLY A 108 -25.61 -9.28 7.38
CA GLY A 108 -26.64 -8.25 7.35
C GLY A 108 -26.25 -6.96 6.63
N VAL A 109 -24.96 -6.78 6.36
CA VAL A 109 -24.47 -5.56 5.69
C VAL A 109 -24.11 -5.89 4.25
N ALA A 110 -24.74 -5.19 3.33
CA ALA A 110 -24.50 -5.38 1.90
C ALA A 110 -23.27 -4.59 1.45
N VAL A 111 -22.15 -5.28 1.23
CA VAL A 111 -20.93 -4.70 0.67
C VAL A 111 -20.95 -4.89 -0.83
N GLU A 112 -20.86 -3.80 -1.58
CA GLU A 112 -20.86 -3.85 -3.03
C GLU A 112 -19.51 -4.31 -3.59
N ASP A 113 -18.43 -3.83 -3.00
CA ASP A 113 -17.08 -4.18 -3.44
C ASP A 113 -16.11 -4.08 -2.27
N LEU A 114 -15.05 -4.86 -2.35
CA LEU A 114 -13.98 -4.88 -1.36
C LEU A 114 -12.64 -4.91 -2.07
N SER A 115 -11.73 -4.03 -1.67
CA SER A 115 -10.37 -4.04 -2.18
C SER A 115 -9.39 -3.90 -1.02
N ILE A 116 -8.20 -4.44 -1.23
CA ILE A 116 -7.11 -4.33 -0.25
C ILE A 116 -6.08 -3.40 -0.85
N HIS A 117 -5.78 -2.32 -0.13
CA HIS A 117 -4.78 -1.36 -0.55
C HIS A 117 -3.54 -1.53 0.32
N THR A 118 -2.39 -1.75 -0.33
CA THR A 118 -1.10 -1.84 0.34
C THR A 118 -0.25 -0.65 -0.08
N PRO A 119 0.60 -0.10 0.81
CA PRO A 119 1.52 0.96 0.43
C PRO A 119 2.43 0.51 -0.70
N ASP A 120 2.76 1.43 -1.60
CA ASP A 120 3.73 1.22 -2.67
C ASP A 120 5.06 1.91 -2.32
N LEU A 121 6.03 1.86 -3.22
CA LEU A 121 7.32 2.48 -2.96
C LEU A 121 7.26 4.01 -2.97
N ASP A 122 6.30 4.62 -3.65
CA ASP A 122 6.08 6.06 -3.56
C ASP A 122 5.72 6.45 -2.13
N ASP A 123 4.84 5.69 -1.50
CA ASP A 123 4.48 5.91 -0.09
C ASP A 123 5.68 5.75 0.83
N VAL A 124 6.52 4.74 0.57
CA VAL A 124 7.76 4.53 1.31
C VAL A 124 8.68 5.75 1.19
N PHE A 125 8.88 6.20 -0.03
CA PHE A 125 9.75 7.34 -0.31
C PHE A 125 9.30 8.60 0.44
N PHE A 126 8.01 8.92 0.36
CA PHE A 126 7.47 10.09 1.04
C PHE A 126 7.57 9.96 2.56
N ALA A 127 7.35 8.78 3.10
CA ALA A 127 7.44 8.56 4.54
C ALA A 127 8.86 8.74 5.07
N VAL A 128 9.86 8.20 4.37
CA VAL A 128 11.25 8.24 4.85
C VAL A 128 11.96 9.55 4.54
N THR A 129 11.51 10.29 3.53
CA THR A 129 12.09 11.60 3.19
C THR A 129 11.34 12.76 3.84
N GLY A 130 10.17 12.51 4.43
CA GLY A 130 9.33 13.54 5.02
C GLY A 130 8.60 14.40 4.01
N LYS A 131 8.60 14.02 2.73
CA LYS A 131 7.90 14.73 1.68
C LYS A 131 6.50 14.14 1.47
N THR A 132 5.55 14.97 1.08
CA THR A 132 4.22 14.50 0.70
C THR A 132 4.12 14.39 -0.82
N ALA A 133 3.10 13.68 -1.28
CA ALA A 133 2.85 13.57 -2.72
C ALA A 133 2.60 14.94 -3.36
N GLU A 134 2.04 15.88 -2.62
CA GLU A 134 1.80 17.25 -3.08
C GLU A 134 3.10 18.01 -3.24
N GLU A 135 4.05 17.83 -2.35
CA GLU A 135 5.35 18.49 -2.40
C GLU A 135 6.22 17.98 -3.54
N SER A 136 5.97 16.77 -4.04
CA SER A 136 6.74 16.17 -5.12
C SER A 136 6.27 16.58 -6.50
N LYS A 137 5.14 17.26 -6.62
CA LYS A 137 4.65 17.77 -7.89
C LYS A 137 5.40 19.05 -8.26
N PRO A 138 5.87 19.17 -9.51
CA PRO A 138 6.53 20.39 -9.96
C PRO A 138 5.56 21.58 -10.04
#